data_a5c729759e1b7e683f8a9250d3b83749
#
_entry.id   a5c729759e1b7e683f8a9250d3b83749
#
_cell.length_a   1.000
_cell.length_b   1.000
_cell.length_c   1.000
_cell.angle_alpha   90.00
_cell.angle_beta   90.00
_cell.angle_gamma   90.00
#
_symmetry.space_group_name_H-M   'P 1'
#
loop_
_entity.id
_entity.type
_entity.pdbx_description
1 polymer ?
#
loop_
_entity_poly.entity_id
_entity_poly.type
_entity_poly.pdbx_seq_one_letter_code
_entity_poly.pdbx_strand_id
1 'polypeptide(L)'
;MLASVMKKQGTPVVLVPLTTSIHAGHRALVRAAQRIPGALVIVAIHPDVDCTPLIDARVDAIFTYTDAELWPSGPRTLVNSPLSQAAGGAGASVPVTRIMALLGIIGPTELVLGEKNIRQLVQVQQAITDLHYPVVVHEVPTVRTSEGLPVSNRYADIPSADHDKAVAVSASLIAGTYAAQDGAAAILVAAYEVLAAAGVEPD
;
A
#
# COMPACT_ATOMS: atom_id res chain seq x y z
N MET A 1 -11.35 17.46 13.16
CA MET A 1 -11.40 17.94 14.56
C MET A 1 -10.50 17.14 15.50
N LEU A 2 -10.60 15.80 15.60
CA LEU A 2 -9.77 14.98 16.51
C LEU A 2 -8.26 15.18 16.28
N ALA A 3 -7.77 14.96 15.05
CA ALA A 3 -6.35 15.12 14.72
C ALA A 3 -5.83 16.54 15.01
N SER A 4 -6.63 17.57 14.81
CA SER A 4 -6.25 18.95 15.11
C SER A 4 -6.04 19.20 16.61
N VAL A 5 -6.85 18.57 17.46
CA VAL A 5 -6.70 18.63 18.93
C VAL A 5 -5.44 17.87 19.35
N MET A 6 -5.25 16.67 18.84
CA MET A 6 -4.09 15.82 19.15
C MET A 6 -2.77 16.49 18.73
N LYS A 7 -2.73 17.10 17.54
CA LYS A 7 -1.57 17.89 17.09
C LYS A 7 -1.20 19.03 18.05
N LYS A 8 -2.20 19.75 18.58
CA LYS A 8 -1.94 20.83 19.55
C LYS A 8 -1.36 20.31 20.86
N GLN A 9 -1.59 19.04 21.18
CA GLN A 9 -1.05 18.35 22.36
C GLN A 9 0.30 17.68 22.08
N GLY A 10 0.83 17.79 20.84
CA GLY A 10 2.07 17.13 20.45
C GLY A 10 1.93 15.62 20.24
N THR A 11 0.70 15.10 20.18
CA THR A 11 0.42 13.68 19.97
C THR A 11 0.48 13.37 18.47
N PRO A 12 1.32 12.42 18.00
CA PRO A 12 1.32 11.98 16.62
C PRO A 12 -0.02 11.35 16.24
N VAL A 13 -0.51 11.67 15.05
CA VAL A 13 -1.72 11.04 14.49
C VAL A 13 -1.31 10.25 13.26
N VAL A 14 -1.46 8.94 13.33
CA VAL A 14 -1.05 8.01 12.28
C VAL A 14 -2.26 7.58 11.48
N LEU A 15 -2.20 7.76 10.16
CA LEU A 15 -3.20 7.24 9.22
C LEU A 15 -2.70 5.94 8.59
N VAL A 16 -3.55 4.90 8.59
CA VAL A 16 -3.36 3.65 7.86
C VAL A 16 -4.54 3.48 6.88
N PRO A 17 -4.38 3.84 5.60
CA PRO A 17 -5.45 3.67 4.62
C PRO A 17 -5.52 2.21 4.14
N LEU A 18 -6.67 1.57 4.27
CA LEU A 18 -6.96 0.23 3.79
C LEU A 18 -8.12 0.25 2.80
N THR A 19 -8.12 -0.64 1.81
CA THR A 19 -9.12 -0.61 0.73
C THR A 19 -9.88 -1.92 0.53
N THR A 20 -9.43 -3.00 1.14
CA THR A 20 -9.99 -4.34 0.93
C THR A 20 -10.08 -5.10 2.24
N SER A 21 -10.62 -6.32 2.22
CA SER A 21 -10.65 -7.22 3.37
C SER A 21 -9.29 -7.37 4.04
N ILE A 22 -9.30 -7.46 5.38
CA ILE A 22 -8.09 -7.37 6.20
C ILE A 22 -7.34 -8.70 6.21
N HIS A 23 -6.08 -8.67 5.76
CA HIS A 23 -5.17 -9.81 5.77
C HIS A 23 -3.90 -9.51 6.60
N ALA A 24 -2.99 -10.48 6.70
CA ALA A 24 -1.76 -10.37 7.51
C ALA A 24 -0.90 -9.15 7.13
N GLY A 25 -0.86 -8.77 5.85
CA GLY A 25 -0.18 -7.56 5.37
C GLY A 25 -0.76 -6.30 5.99
N HIS A 26 -2.09 -6.15 5.99
CA HIS A 26 -2.78 -5.01 6.61
C HIS A 26 -2.53 -4.95 8.12
N ARG A 27 -2.54 -6.11 8.80
CA ARG A 27 -2.20 -6.17 10.23
C ARG A 27 -0.76 -5.77 10.53
N ALA A 28 0.16 -6.00 9.57
CA ALA A 28 1.54 -5.51 9.71
C ALA A 28 1.62 -3.98 9.65
N LEU A 29 0.83 -3.33 8.77
CA LEU A 29 0.72 -1.86 8.73
C LEU A 29 0.21 -1.30 10.07
N VAL A 30 -0.87 -1.88 10.59
CA VAL A 30 -1.43 -1.46 11.89
C VAL A 30 -0.40 -1.62 13.01
N ARG A 31 0.30 -2.76 13.08
CA ARG A 31 1.37 -2.98 14.07
C ARG A 31 2.53 -1.99 13.93
N ALA A 32 2.88 -1.62 12.70
CA ALA A 32 3.92 -0.60 12.47
C ALA A 32 3.46 0.78 12.99
N ALA A 33 2.22 1.17 12.70
CA ALA A 33 1.62 2.38 13.22
C ALA A 33 1.61 2.43 14.76
N GLN A 34 1.22 1.33 15.40
CA GLN A 34 1.17 1.20 16.87
C GLN A 34 2.55 1.24 17.55
N ARG A 35 3.64 1.06 16.80
CA ARG A 35 5.01 1.20 17.34
C ARG A 35 5.49 2.65 17.41
N ILE A 36 4.78 3.59 16.81
CA ILE A 36 5.10 5.01 16.90
C ILE A 36 4.73 5.49 18.31
N PRO A 37 5.69 5.98 19.11
CA PRO A 37 5.45 6.27 20.51
C PRO A 37 4.37 7.33 20.72
N GLY A 38 3.38 7.02 21.57
CA GLY A 38 2.31 7.95 21.92
C GLY A 38 1.35 8.30 20.78
N ALA A 39 1.41 7.60 19.66
CA ALA A 39 0.58 7.88 18.51
C ALA A 39 -0.88 7.45 18.70
N LEU A 40 -1.80 8.23 18.12
CA LEU A 40 -3.19 7.87 17.89
C LEU A 40 -3.31 7.26 16.49
N VAL A 41 -3.66 5.98 16.42
CA VAL A 41 -3.76 5.22 15.17
C VAL A 41 -5.18 5.27 14.62
N ILE A 42 -5.33 5.85 13.42
CA ILE A 42 -6.60 5.91 12.69
C ILE A 42 -6.47 5.01 11.45
N VAL A 43 -7.34 4.01 11.35
CA VAL A 43 -7.47 3.20 10.13
C VAL A 43 -8.62 3.73 9.29
N ALA A 44 -8.33 4.11 8.04
CA ALA A 44 -9.36 4.51 7.09
C ALA A 44 -9.71 3.32 6.18
N ILE A 45 -11.01 2.96 6.08
CA ILE A 45 -11.46 1.75 5.39
C ILE A 45 -12.91 1.89 4.89
N HIS A 46 -13.26 1.11 3.85
CA HIS A 46 -14.64 1.07 3.35
C HIS A 46 -15.58 0.44 4.40
N PRO A 47 -16.82 0.96 4.58
CA PRO A 47 -17.74 0.48 5.61
C PRO A 47 -18.16 -1.00 5.47
N ASP A 48 -18.13 -1.55 4.24
CA ASP A 48 -18.50 -2.95 3.98
C ASP A 48 -17.43 -3.97 4.39
N VAL A 49 -16.25 -3.50 4.82
CA VAL A 49 -15.16 -4.39 5.25
C VAL A 49 -15.36 -4.76 6.71
N ASP A 50 -15.26 -6.06 7.03
CA ASP A 50 -15.26 -6.53 8.41
C ASP A 50 -14.11 -5.91 9.20
N CYS A 51 -14.47 -5.08 10.17
CA CYS A 51 -13.54 -4.37 11.04
C CYS A 51 -13.16 -5.15 12.31
N THR A 52 -13.70 -6.35 12.53
CA THR A 52 -13.38 -7.20 13.70
C THR A 52 -11.87 -7.34 13.91
N PRO A 53 -11.04 -7.61 12.88
CA PRO A 53 -9.58 -7.71 13.07
C PRO A 53 -8.90 -6.41 13.51
N LEU A 54 -9.51 -5.24 13.26
CA LEU A 54 -9.00 -3.94 13.71
C LEU A 54 -9.38 -3.68 15.17
N ILE A 55 -10.59 -4.08 15.55
CA ILE A 55 -11.07 -4.00 16.95
C ILE A 55 -10.19 -4.90 17.83
N ASP A 56 -9.93 -6.13 17.40
CA ASP A 56 -9.04 -7.08 18.07
C ASP A 56 -7.61 -6.54 18.19
N ALA A 57 -7.14 -5.83 17.16
CA ALA A 57 -5.85 -5.15 17.16
C ALA A 57 -5.83 -3.87 18.01
N ARG A 58 -6.98 -3.46 18.58
CA ARG A 58 -7.14 -2.28 19.44
C ARG A 58 -6.63 -0.99 18.78
N VAL A 59 -7.03 -0.75 17.51
CA VAL A 59 -6.79 0.56 16.90
C VAL A 59 -7.60 1.63 17.61
N ASP A 60 -7.07 2.85 17.71
CA ASP A 60 -7.70 3.93 18.48
C ASP A 60 -8.96 4.46 17.79
N ALA A 61 -8.99 4.49 16.45
CA ALA A 61 -10.14 4.92 15.68
C ALA A 61 -10.22 4.23 14.31
N ILE A 62 -11.44 3.98 13.86
CA ILE A 62 -11.74 3.52 12.50
C ILE A 62 -12.54 4.62 11.81
N PHE A 63 -12.01 5.12 10.71
CA PHE A 63 -12.66 6.10 9.84
C PHE A 63 -13.23 5.38 8.62
N THR A 64 -14.53 5.18 8.60
CA THR A 64 -15.22 4.59 7.45
C THR A 64 -15.63 5.64 6.45
N TYR A 65 -15.52 5.33 5.16
CA TYR A 65 -15.92 6.20 4.06
C TYR A 65 -16.24 5.40 2.81
N THR A 66 -17.11 5.96 1.99
CA THR A 66 -17.38 5.49 0.62
C THR A 66 -16.81 6.49 -0.39
N ASP A 67 -16.63 6.07 -1.65
CA ASP A 67 -16.23 6.97 -2.72
C ASP A 67 -17.28 8.07 -2.96
N ALA A 68 -18.57 7.75 -2.77
CA ALA A 68 -19.66 8.73 -2.90
C ALA A 68 -19.62 9.81 -1.81
N GLU A 69 -19.18 9.48 -0.60
CA GLU A 69 -18.99 10.46 0.47
C GLU A 69 -17.76 11.34 0.23
N LEU A 70 -16.66 10.75 -0.28
CA LEU A 70 -15.47 11.52 -0.64
C LEU A 70 -15.75 12.44 -1.85
N TRP A 71 -16.46 11.92 -2.84
CA TRP A 71 -16.70 12.60 -4.12
C TRP A 71 -18.12 12.34 -4.63
N PRO A 72 -19.12 13.11 -4.17
CA PRO A 72 -20.51 12.92 -4.57
C PRO A 72 -20.78 13.00 -6.08
N SER A 73 -19.89 13.67 -6.83
CA SER A 73 -19.95 13.79 -8.29
C SER A 73 -18.74 13.14 -8.98
N GLY A 74 -18.07 12.20 -8.31
CA GLY A 74 -16.78 11.67 -8.74
C GLY A 74 -15.61 12.64 -8.53
N PRO A 75 -14.36 12.15 -8.52
CA PRO A 75 -13.18 12.99 -8.35
C PRO A 75 -12.96 13.86 -9.60
N ARG A 76 -13.09 15.19 -9.46
CA ARG A 76 -12.87 16.16 -10.55
C ARG A 76 -11.42 16.64 -10.63
N THR A 77 -10.64 16.45 -9.58
CA THR A 77 -9.21 16.71 -9.53
C THR A 77 -8.49 15.40 -9.25
N LEU A 78 -7.50 15.08 -10.07
CA LEU A 78 -6.68 13.87 -9.91
C LEU A 78 -5.23 14.27 -9.67
N VAL A 79 -4.59 13.58 -8.72
CA VAL A 79 -3.15 13.67 -8.50
C VAL A 79 -2.47 12.70 -9.48
N ASN A 80 -1.82 13.26 -10.48
CA ASN A 80 -1.08 12.54 -11.50
C ASN A 80 0.42 12.75 -11.34
N SER A 81 1.19 11.69 -11.50
CA SER A 81 2.64 11.74 -11.64
C SER A 81 3.07 11.05 -12.95
N PRO A 82 4.31 11.24 -13.43
CA PRO A 82 4.83 10.48 -14.57
C PRO A 82 4.68 8.95 -14.41
N LEU A 83 4.78 8.44 -13.18
CA LEU A 83 4.58 7.02 -12.88
C LEU A 83 3.13 6.56 -13.06
N SER A 84 2.15 7.46 -12.90
CA SER A 84 0.73 7.16 -13.17
C SER A 84 0.49 6.87 -14.65
N GLN A 85 1.13 7.63 -15.53
CA GLN A 85 1.01 7.45 -16.98
C GLN A 85 1.58 6.11 -17.44
N ALA A 86 2.73 5.71 -16.88
CA ALA A 86 3.36 4.41 -17.15
C ALA A 86 2.54 3.21 -16.62
N ALA A 87 1.61 3.45 -15.68
CA ALA A 87 0.83 2.41 -15.00
C ALA A 87 -0.63 2.29 -15.49
N GLY A 88 -1.00 2.92 -16.61
CA GLY A 88 -2.37 2.85 -17.14
C GLY A 88 -3.21 4.13 -17.01
N GLY A 89 -2.57 5.29 -16.84
CA GLY A 89 -3.21 6.59 -16.91
C GLY A 89 -4.14 6.93 -15.73
N ALA A 90 -5.33 7.48 -16.03
CA ALA A 90 -6.26 8.00 -15.02
C ALA A 90 -6.67 6.98 -13.95
N GLY A 91 -6.78 5.70 -14.30
CA GLY A 91 -7.12 4.63 -13.34
C GLY A 91 -6.08 4.46 -12.24
N ALA A 92 -4.80 4.67 -12.52
CA ALA A 92 -3.72 4.59 -11.55
C ALA A 92 -3.66 5.82 -10.61
N SER A 93 -4.30 6.93 -10.97
CA SER A 93 -4.30 8.18 -10.20
C SER A 93 -5.35 8.22 -9.10
N VAL A 94 -6.46 7.48 -9.25
CA VAL A 94 -7.55 7.47 -8.26
C VAL A 94 -7.09 7.00 -6.89
N PRO A 95 -6.31 5.90 -6.74
CA PRO A 95 -5.81 5.47 -5.44
C PRO A 95 -4.93 6.50 -4.74
N VAL A 96 -4.06 7.20 -5.49
CA VAL A 96 -3.22 8.29 -4.95
C VAL A 96 -4.08 9.47 -4.53
N THR A 97 -5.01 9.89 -5.39
CA THR A 97 -5.96 10.98 -5.09
C THR A 97 -6.77 10.70 -3.83
N ARG A 98 -7.20 9.43 -3.64
CA ARG A 98 -7.92 9.01 -2.42
C ARG A 98 -7.07 9.20 -1.16
N ILE A 99 -5.81 8.79 -1.20
CA ILE A 99 -4.90 9.00 -0.06
C ILE A 99 -4.75 10.49 0.23
N MET A 100 -4.53 11.32 -0.80
CA MET A 100 -4.39 12.77 -0.62
C MET A 100 -5.67 13.41 -0.05
N ALA A 101 -6.85 12.94 -0.48
CA ALA A 101 -8.13 13.38 0.10
C ALA A 101 -8.25 13.00 1.59
N LEU A 102 -7.88 11.77 1.95
CA LEU A 102 -7.86 11.32 3.35
C LEU A 102 -6.88 12.12 4.19
N LEU A 103 -5.71 12.48 3.66
CA LEU A 103 -4.75 13.36 4.34
C LEU A 103 -5.38 14.74 4.61
N GLY A 104 -6.13 15.29 3.65
CA GLY A 104 -6.82 16.57 3.81
C GLY A 104 -7.96 16.52 4.84
N ILE A 105 -8.73 15.43 4.87
CA ILE A 105 -9.89 15.26 5.76
C ILE A 105 -9.45 14.98 7.20
N ILE A 106 -8.54 14.03 7.39
CA ILE A 106 -8.11 13.54 8.70
C ILE A 106 -7.05 14.47 9.29
N GLY A 107 -6.15 14.97 8.45
CA GLY A 107 -5.02 15.80 8.86
C GLY A 107 -4.01 15.05 9.74
N PRO A 108 -3.53 13.86 9.38
CA PRO A 108 -2.55 13.12 10.17
C PRO A 108 -1.18 13.81 10.19
N THR A 109 -0.30 13.40 11.10
CA THR A 109 1.12 13.76 11.08
C THR A 109 1.98 12.67 10.44
N GLU A 110 1.48 11.43 10.46
CA GLU A 110 2.16 10.24 9.98
C GLU A 110 1.23 9.45 9.06
N LEU A 111 1.79 8.84 8.03
CA LEU A 111 1.10 7.96 7.09
C LEU A 111 1.86 6.65 6.99
N VAL A 112 1.18 5.51 7.18
CA VAL A 112 1.79 4.18 7.05
C VAL A 112 1.30 3.52 5.76
N LEU A 113 2.22 3.16 4.88
CA LEU A 113 1.96 2.48 3.61
C LEU A 113 2.81 1.22 3.45
N GLY A 114 2.32 0.26 2.68
CA GLY A 114 3.05 -0.97 2.37
C GLY A 114 3.83 -0.89 1.05
N GLU A 115 5.04 -1.41 1.03
CA GLU A 115 5.90 -1.49 -0.16
C GLU A 115 5.35 -2.39 -1.26
N LYS A 116 4.35 -3.24 -0.96
CA LYS A 116 3.74 -4.12 -1.95
C LYS A 116 3.26 -3.35 -3.20
N ASN A 117 2.74 -2.15 -3.00
CA ASN A 117 2.35 -1.22 -4.07
C ASN A 117 3.39 -0.10 -4.20
N ILE A 118 4.63 -0.46 -4.51
CA ILE A 118 5.76 0.49 -4.55
C ILE A 118 5.48 1.71 -5.44
N ARG A 119 4.83 1.52 -6.58
CA ARG A 119 4.47 2.63 -7.47
C ARG A 119 3.55 3.64 -6.76
N GLN A 120 2.51 3.16 -6.08
CA GLN A 120 1.61 4.01 -5.32
C GLN A 120 2.33 4.70 -4.16
N LEU A 121 3.19 3.99 -3.45
CA LEU A 121 4.00 4.54 -2.37
C LEU A 121 4.84 5.73 -2.85
N VAL A 122 5.62 5.54 -3.93
CA VAL A 122 6.46 6.60 -4.51
C VAL A 122 5.61 7.78 -4.99
N GLN A 123 4.47 7.53 -5.64
CA GLN A 123 3.57 8.60 -6.10
C GLN A 123 2.99 9.41 -4.94
N VAL A 124 2.64 8.75 -3.84
CA VAL A 124 2.13 9.44 -2.63
C VAL A 124 3.24 10.27 -1.99
N GLN A 125 4.47 9.75 -1.89
CA GLN A 125 5.61 10.50 -1.37
C GLN A 125 5.92 11.73 -2.21
N GLN A 126 5.91 11.60 -3.54
CA GLN A 126 6.06 12.74 -4.45
C GLN A 126 4.94 13.77 -4.25
N ALA A 127 3.68 13.32 -4.19
CA ALA A 127 2.55 14.23 -3.99
C ALA A 127 2.60 14.94 -2.63
N ILE A 128 3.02 14.26 -1.55
CA ILE A 128 3.21 14.86 -0.23
C ILE A 128 4.28 15.96 -0.29
N THR A 129 5.39 15.67 -0.98
CA THR A 129 6.50 16.63 -1.13
C THR A 129 6.08 17.85 -1.97
N ASP A 130 5.54 17.61 -3.16
CA ASP A 130 5.20 18.66 -4.13
C ASP A 130 4.05 19.55 -3.66
N LEU A 131 3.08 18.98 -2.91
CA LEU A 131 1.93 19.71 -2.36
C LEU A 131 2.17 20.20 -0.92
N HIS A 132 3.39 20.02 -0.39
CA HIS A 132 3.81 20.51 0.93
C HIS A 132 2.93 20.00 2.09
N TYR A 133 2.45 18.75 2.02
CA TYR A 133 1.74 18.16 3.15
C TYR A 133 2.73 17.90 4.31
N PRO A 134 2.43 18.37 5.53
CA PRO A 134 3.30 18.14 6.71
C PRO A 134 3.06 16.74 7.29
N VAL A 135 3.37 15.70 6.51
CA VAL A 135 3.12 14.28 6.85
C VAL A 135 4.39 13.48 6.61
N VAL A 136 4.80 12.68 7.60
CA VAL A 136 5.90 11.72 7.47
C VAL A 136 5.34 10.39 6.97
N VAL A 137 5.97 9.80 5.95
CA VAL A 137 5.57 8.49 5.40
C VAL A 137 6.45 7.40 5.99
N HIS A 138 5.81 6.38 6.58
CA HIS A 138 6.44 5.16 7.06
C HIS A 138 6.15 4.01 6.09
N GLU A 139 7.21 3.38 5.63
CA GLU A 139 7.15 2.25 4.70
C GLU A 139 7.19 0.94 5.49
N VAL A 140 6.33 0.01 5.10
CA VAL A 140 6.28 -1.32 5.74
C VAL A 140 6.59 -2.37 4.68
N PRO A 141 7.62 -3.20 4.93
CA PRO A 141 8.01 -4.27 4.03
C PRO A 141 6.86 -5.22 3.70
N THR A 142 6.87 -5.73 2.46
CA THR A 142 5.87 -6.68 1.99
C THR A 142 5.88 -7.95 2.83
N VAL A 143 4.75 -8.26 3.47
CA VAL A 143 4.57 -9.55 4.15
C VAL A 143 4.40 -10.65 3.10
N ARG A 144 5.19 -11.72 3.25
CA ARG A 144 5.19 -12.85 2.33
C ARG A 144 4.79 -14.15 3.03
N THR A 145 4.29 -15.10 2.26
CA THR A 145 4.09 -16.49 2.69
C THR A 145 5.44 -17.19 2.86
N SER A 146 5.43 -18.41 3.40
CA SER A 146 6.64 -19.26 3.48
C SER A 146 7.25 -19.57 2.12
N GLU A 147 6.45 -19.51 1.05
CA GLU A 147 6.87 -19.76 -0.34
C GLU A 147 7.31 -18.48 -1.07
N GLY A 148 7.32 -17.34 -0.36
CA GLY A 148 7.78 -16.06 -0.92
C GLY A 148 6.69 -15.23 -1.61
N LEU A 149 5.45 -15.69 -1.72
CA LEU A 149 4.35 -14.92 -2.31
C LEU A 149 3.96 -13.73 -1.40
N PRO A 150 3.74 -12.54 -1.96
CA PRO A 150 3.19 -11.43 -1.19
C PRO A 150 1.79 -11.79 -0.68
N VAL A 151 1.50 -11.58 0.59
CA VAL A 151 0.14 -11.78 1.12
C VAL A 151 -0.83 -10.79 0.46
N SER A 152 -1.90 -11.33 -0.15
CA SER A 152 -2.88 -10.57 -0.92
C SER A 152 -4.19 -11.31 -1.06
N ASN A 153 -5.31 -10.59 -1.01
CA ASN A 153 -6.61 -11.17 -1.36
C ASN A 153 -6.69 -11.62 -2.82
N ARG A 154 -5.90 -11.01 -3.72
CA ARG A 154 -5.85 -11.40 -5.14
C ARG A 154 -5.25 -12.79 -5.36
N TYR A 155 -4.48 -13.29 -4.41
CA TYR A 155 -3.87 -14.62 -4.51
C TYR A 155 -4.72 -15.72 -3.87
N ALA A 156 -5.79 -15.37 -3.13
CA ALA A 156 -6.71 -16.35 -2.56
C ALA A 156 -7.47 -17.12 -3.64
N ASP A 157 -7.64 -16.54 -4.82
CA ASP A 157 -8.41 -17.10 -5.93
C ASP A 157 -7.52 -17.71 -7.04
N ILE A 158 -6.20 -17.83 -6.81
CA ILE A 158 -5.30 -18.47 -7.80
C ILE A 158 -5.62 -19.98 -7.84
N PRO A 159 -5.92 -20.55 -9.04
CA PRO A 159 -6.07 -21.97 -9.19
C PRO A 159 -4.82 -22.72 -8.71
N SER A 160 -5.00 -23.88 -8.07
CA SER A 160 -3.87 -24.68 -7.57
C SER A 160 -2.85 -25.04 -8.66
N ALA A 161 -3.31 -25.20 -9.91
CA ALA A 161 -2.46 -25.47 -11.06
C ALA A 161 -1.53 -24.31 -11.43
N ASP A 162 -1.83 -23.08 -11.04
CA ASP A 162 -1.05 -21.89 -11.34
C ASP A 162 -0.25 -21.39 -10.12
N HIS A 163 -0.35 -22.07 -8.98
CA HIS A 163 0.33 -21.70 -7.75
C HIS A 163 1.85 -21.64 -7.92
N ASP A 164 2.43 -22.68 -8.52
CA ASP A 164 3.89 -22.74 -8.74
C ASP A 164 4.38 -21.64 -9.68
N LYS A 165 3.58 -21.28 -10.69
CA LYS A 165 3.87 -20.14 -11.56
C LYS A 165 3.85 -18.81 -10.79
N ALA A 166 2.89 -18.64 -9.90
CA ALA A 166 2.82 -17.44 -9.05
C ALA A 166 4.03 -17.35 -8.10
N VAL A 167 4.48 -18.48 -7.53
CA VAL A 167 5.70 -18.55 -6.72
C VAL A 167 6.93 -18.19 -7.56
N ALA A 168 7.02 -18.68 -8.79
CA ALA A 168 8.12 -18.41 -9.71
C ALA A 168 8.27 -16.91 -10.01
N VAL A 169 7.18 -16.14 -10.09
CA VAL A 169 7.25 -14.67 -10.25
C VAL A 169 7.98 -14.02 -9.07
N SER A 170 7.70 -14.45 -7.84
CA SER A 170 8.43 -13.93 -6.67
C SER A 170 9.89 -14.37 -6.66
N ALA A 171 10.16 -15.63 -7.02
CA ALA A 171 11.52 -16.18 -7.10
C ALA A 171 12.35 -15.48 -8.18
N SER A 172 11.76 -15.14 -9.34
CA SER A 172 12.45 -14.42 -10.41
C SER A 172 12.93 -13.04 -9.98
N LEU A 173 12.11 -12.30 -9.21
CA LEU A 173 12.50 -11.00 -8.66
C LEU A 173 13.67 -11.14 -7.66
N ILE A 174 13.68 -12.19 -6.85
CA ILE A 174 14.76 -12.47 -5.91
C ILE A 174 16.04 -12.80 -6.69
N ALA A 175 15.97 -13.67 -7.71
CA ALA A 175 17.11 -14.01 -8.57
C ALA A 175 17.69 -12.74 -9.24
N GLY A 176 16.83 -11.87 -9.78
CA GLY A 176 17.26 -10.58 -10.33
C GLY A 176 17.95 -9.69 -9.28
N THR A 177 17.49 -9.70 -8.04
CA THR A 177 18.14 -8.93 -6.96
C THR A 177 19.55 -9.44 -6.67
N TYR A 178 19.78 -10.75 -6.68
CA TYR A 178 21.13 -11.32 -6.49
C TYR A 178 22.06 -10.99 -7.66
N ALA A 179 21.55 -10.86 -8.88
CA ALA A 179 22.32 -10.51 -10.07
C ALA A 179 22.54 -8.98 -10.21
N ALA A 180 22.04 -8.15 -9.29
CA ALA A 180 22.04 -6.70 -9.44
C ALA A 180 23.44 -6.08 -9.55
N GLN A 181 24.44 -6.66 -8.87
CA GLN A 181 25.82 -6.20 -8.95
C GLN A 181 26.48 -6.40 -10.33
N ASP A 182 25.92 -7.30 -11.15
CA ASP A 182 26.42 -7.62 -12.50
C ASP A 182 25.72 -6.78 -13.58
N GLY A 183 24.84 -5.86 -13.19
CA GLY A 183 24.19 -4.88 -14.04
C GLY A 183 22.81 -5.30 -14.54
N ALA A 184 22.14 -4.36 -15.21
CA ALA A 184 20.72 -4.50 -15.62
C ALA A 184 20.45 -5.71 -16.53
N ALA A 185 21.38 -6.04 -17.44
CA ALA A 185 21.23 -7.19 -18.31
C ALA A 185 21.25 -8.52 -17.52
N ALA A 186 22.13 -8.65 -16.52
CA ALA A 186 22.22 -9.82 -15.67
C ALA A 186 20.93 -9.99 -14.82
N ILE A 187 20.35 -8.91 -14.31
CA ILE A 187 19.07 -8.92 -13.60
C ILE A 187 17.97 -9.56 -14.47
N LEU A 188 17.85 -9.10 -15.71
CA LEU A 188 16.83 -9.61 -16.63
C LEU A 188 17.07 -11.08 -16.96
N VAL A 189 18.31 -11.45 -17.30
CA VAL A 189 18.66 -12.85 -17.60
C VAL A 189 18.28 -13.76 -16.44
N ALA A 190 18.75 -13.45 -15.22
CA ALA A 190 18.45 -14.27 -14.04
C ALA A 190 16.94 -14.38 -13.75
N ALA A 191 16.19 -13.28 -13.92
CA ALA A 191 14.74 -13.29 -13.73
C ALA A 191 14.02 -14.14 -14.79
N TYR A 192 14.40 -13.99 -16.08
CA TYR A 192 13.80 -14.75 -17.18
C TYR A 192 14.09 -16.24 -17.11
N GLU A 193 15.29 -16.65 -16.71
CA GLU A 193 15.64 -18.07 -16.51
C GLU A 193 14.72 -18.75 -15.50
N VAL A 194 14.42 -18.08 -14.38
CA VAL A 194 13.51 -18.62 -13.36
C VAL A 194 12.07 -18.72 -13.90
N LEU A 195 11.58 -17.71 -14.61
CA LEU A 195 10.26 -17.71 -15.21
C LEU A 195 10.12 -18.80 -16.28
N ALA A 196 11.09 -18.93 -17.17
CA ALA A 196 11.10 -19.92 -18.23
C ALA A 196 11.12 -21.36 -17.68
N ALA A 197 11.90 -21.60 -16.60
CA ALA A 197 11.92 -22.91 -15.92
C ALA A 197 10.55 -23.31 -15.33
N ALA A 198 9.72 -22.31 -14.97
CA ALA A 198 8.36 -22.52 -14.47
C ALA A 198 7.29 -22.45 -15.57
N GLY A 199 7.67 -22.32 -16.85
CA GLY A 199 6.73 -22.18 -17.98
C GLY A 199 5.91 -20.88 -17.94
N VAL A 200 6.50 -19.80 -17.42
CA VAL A 200 5.91 -18.47 -17.37
C VAL A 200 6.57 -17.60 -18.43
N GLU A 201 5.78 -17.10 -19.37
CA GLU A 201 6.21 -16.12 -20.37
C GLU A 201 5.73 -14.73 -19.91
N PRO A 202 6.63 -13.80 -19.62
CA PRO A 202 6.26 -12.42 -19.33
C PRO A 202 5.92 -11.69 -20.63
N ASP A 203 4.91 -10.80 -20.54
CA ASP A 203 4.47 -9.91 -21.64
C ASP A 203 5.53 -8.84 -22.00
#